data_7d4f5e9f2c84b8582f2f1b576087537c
#
_entry.id   7d4f5e9f2c84b8582f2f1b576087537c
#
_cell.length_a   1.000
_cell.length_b   1.000
_cell.length_c   1.000
_cell.angle_alpha   90.00
_cell.angle_beta   90.00
_cell.angle_gamma   90.00
#
_symmetry.space_group_name_H-M   'P 1'
#
loop_
_entity.id
_entity.type
_entity.pdbx_description
1 polymer ?
#
loop_
_entity_poly.entity_id
_entity_poly.type
_entity_poly.pdbx_seq_one_letter_code
_entity_poly.pdbx_strand_id
1 'polypeptide(L)'
;MPVQYRPLNEANLTDLVCCPGGLELAGKEFTGRLNRVTEWHQARLREGMRGLVAYDQKTPRGFVEYAPADVAPFPIEAPGACVLLCFHWAGTQPEDPQHLAEERRMIEAAIADAHQEFTGMAALGWNHPTHYPIVLLCELAFREVARDEPIALLWLPFRDGVEEPTLARPQFRPRDLRARGVLAIDQAWSARCPYSVHFAERMRNVVSAHPDRERIDLRQYRIDTRGEAERLAASPWDWGWTYLNGEEISLFQYGGDTWREEIARRVASLPGSSAA
;
A
#
# COMPACT_ATOMS: atom_id res chain seq x y z
N MET A 1 -24.46 -15.98 12.26
CA MET A 1 -23.92 -17.13 11.50
C MET A 1 -22.40 -16.95 11.46
N PRO A 2 -21.61 -18.01 11.33
CA PRO A 2 -20.16 -17.86 11.21
C PRO A 2 -19.80 -17.11 9.91
N VAL A 3 -18.73 -16.32 9.95
CA VAL A 3 -18.14 -15.66 8.79
C VAL A 3 -17.69 -16.73 7.79
N GLN A 4 -17.97 -16.50 6.51
CA GLN A 4 -17.57 -17.39 5.41
C GLN A 4 -16.43 -16.77 4.64
N TYR A 5 -15.35 -17.50 4.43
CA TYR A 5 -14.25 -17.10 3.58
C TYR A 5 -14.42 -17.69 2.18
N ARG A 6 -14.36 -16.84 1.15
CA ARG A 6 -14.46 -17.27 -0.25
C ARG A 6 -13.19 -16.83 -1.00
N PRO A 7 -12.65 -17.69 -1.86
CA PRO A 7 -11.50 -17.31 -2.69
C PRO A 7 -11.79 -16.06 -3.52
N LEU A 8 -10.82 -15.15 -3.54
CA LEU A 8 -10.85 -13.99 -4.41
C LEU A 8 -10.74 -14.44 -5.87
N ASN A 9 -11.60 -13.91 -6.71
CA ASN A 9 -11.63 -14.20 -8.14
C ASN A 9 -12.29 -13.03 -8.90
N GLU A 10 -12.29 -13.08 -10.23
CA GLU A 10 -12.84 -11.99 -11.06
C GLU A 10 -14.32 -11.66 -10.75
N ALA A 11 -15.12 -12.63 -10.31
CA ALA A 11 -16.54 -12.41 -10.04
C ALA A 11 -16.82 -11.65 -8.73
N ASN A 12 -15.88 -11.61 -7.79
CA ASN A 12 -16.04 -10.96 -6.49
C ASN A 12 -15.04 -9.83 -6.23
N LEU A 13 -14.30 -9.37 -7.25
CA LEU A 13 -13.37 -8.24 -7.11
C LEU A 13 -14.04 -6.95 -6.62
N THR A 14 -15.30 -6.73 -6.99
CA THR A 14 -16.06 -5.57 -6.53
C THR A 14 -16.30 -5.57 -5.01
N ASP A 15 -16.21 -6.72 -4.38
CA ASP A 15 -16.41 -6.88 -2.93
C ASP A 15 -15.20 -6.37 -2.12
N LEU A 16 -14.04 -6.16 -2.75
CA LEU A 16 -12.89 -5.47 -2.14
C LEU A 16 -13.18 -3.99 -1.78
N VAL A 17 -14.28 -3.43 -2.27
CA VAL A 17 -14.80 -2.12 -1.89
C VAL A 17 -15.14 -2.02 -0.39
N CYS A 18 -15.18 -3.14 0.33
CA CYS A 18 -15.29 -3.12 1.80
C CYS A 18 -14.06 -2.49 2.49
N CYS A 19 -12.94 -2.29 1.80
CA CYS A 19 -11.85 -1.45 2.29
C CYS A 19 -12.35 -0.02 2.60
N PRO A 20 -11.96 0.61 3.72
CA PRO A 20 -12.36 1.97 4.07
C PRO A 20 -12.14 2.95 2.92
N GLY A 21 -11.00 2.83 2.21
CA GLY A 21 -10.71 3.60 1.01
C GLY A 21 -11.73 3.38 -0.11
N GLY A 22 -12.29 2.18 -0.21
CA GLY A 22 -13.38 1.88 -1.14
C GLY A 22 -14.69 2.53 -0.72
N LEU A 23 -15.08 2.41 0.55
CA LEU A 23 -16.36 2.91 1.08
C LEU A 23 -16.39 4.45 1.16
N GLU A 24 -15.33 5.08 1.65
CA GLU A 24 -15.24 6.54 1.78
C GLU A 24 -15.18 7.24 0.43
N LEU A 25 -14.63 6.58 -0.57
CA LEU A 25 -14.44 7.11 -1.91
C LEU A 25 -15.54 6.65 -2.89
N ALA A 26 -16.58 5.97 -2.43
CA ALA A 26 -17.67 5.41 -3.26
C ALA A 26 -18.62 6.45 -3.89
N GLY A 27 -18.19 7.72 -4.02
CA GLY A 27 -18.91 8.75 -4.79
C GLY A 27 -18.80 8.54 -6.30
N LYS A 28 -19.59 9.33 -7.07
CA LYS A 28 -19.63 9.25 -8.54
C LYS A 28 -18.27 9.45 -9.24
N GLU A 29 -17.36 10.19 -8.61
CA GLU A 29 -15.98 10.38 -9.09
C GLU A 29 -15.11 9.13 -8.96
N PHE A 30 -15.57 8.15 -8.19
CA PHE A 30 -14.80 6.98 -7.78
C PHE A 30 -14.82 5.84 -8.82
N THR A 31 -15.80 5.78 -9.70
CA THR A 31 -15.96 4.65 -10.65
C THR A 31 -14.70 4.43 -11.51
N GLY A 32 -14.07 5.49 -11.98
CA GLY A 32 -12.83 5.39 -12.77
C GLY A 32 -11.62 4.89 -11.96
N ARG A 33 -11.60 5.16 -10.66
CA ARG A 33 -10.54 4.68 -9.75
C ARG A 33 -10.72 3.21 -9.46
N LEU A 34 -11.95 2.77 -9.19
CA LEU A 34 -12.29 1.36 -9.00
C LEU A 34 -11.94 0.53 -10.23
N ASN A 35 -12.16 1.04 -11.43
CA ASN A 35 -11.78 0.34 -12.66
C ASN A 35 -10.27 0.05 -12.69
N ARG A 36 -9.41 1.03 -12.35
CA ARG A 36 -7.95 0.82 -12.28
C ARG A 36 -7.55 -0.21 -11.23
N VAL A 37 -8.19 -0.16 -10.06
CA VAL A 37 -7.96 -1.15 -9.00
C VAL A 37 -8.39 -2.54 -9.47
N THR A 38 -9.56 -2.66 -10.08
CA THR A 38 -10.08 -3.92 -10.63
C THR A 38 -9.16 -4.47 -11.72
N GLU A 39 -8.72 -3.64 -12.67
CA GLU A 39 -7.79 -4.02 -13.74
C GLU A 39 -6.46 -4.55 -13.17
N TRP A 40 -5.92 -3.89 -12.13
CA TRP A 40 -4.70 -4.34 -11.47
C TRP A 40 -4.90 -5.73 -10.84
N HIS A 41 -5.97 -5.92 -10.08
CA HIS A 41 -6.29 -7.20 -9.44
C HIS A 41 -6.49 -8.32 -10.46
N GLN A 42 -7.23 -8.06 -11.54
CA GLN A 42 -7.40 -9.01 -12.63
C GLN A 42 -6.07 -9.44 -13.25
N ALA A 43 -5.16 -8.50 -13.47
CA ALA A 43 -3.84 -8.80 -13.99
C ALA A 43 -3.04 -9.68 -13.00
N ARG A 44 -3.04 -9.33 -11.71
CA ARG A 44 -2.29 -10.09 -10.70
C ARG A 44 -2.89 -11.46 -10.42
N LEU A 45 -4.22 -11.62 -10.46
CA LEU A 45 -4.88 -12.93 -10.35
C LEU A 45 -4.40 -13.90 -11.44
N ARG A 46 -4.22 -13.41 -12.67
CA ARG A 46 -3.66 -14.22 -13.78
C ARG A 46 -2.21 -14.61 -13.58
N GLU A 47 -1.47 -13.85 -12.78
CA GLU A 47 -0.08 -14.10 -12.42
C GLU A 47 0.08 -14.89 -11.11
N GLY A 48 -1.02 -15.39 -10.54
CA GLY A 48 -0.99 -16.23 -9.35
C GLY A 48 -1.25 -15.52 -8.03
N MET A 49 -1.62 -14.22 -8.03
CA MET A 49 -2.14 -13.58 -6.83
C MET A 49 -3.38 -14.33 -6.33
N ARG A 50 -3.51 -14.43 -5.02
CA ARG A 50 -4.63 -15.04 -4.32
C ARG A 50 -5.17 -14.14 -3.23
N GLY A 51 -6.28 -14.51 -2.67
CA GLY A 51 -6.88 -13.85 -1.52
C GLY A 51 -8.18 -14.52 -1.11
N LEU A 52 -8.70 -14.02 -0.01
CA LEU A 52 -9.99 -14.45 0.54
C LEU A 52 -10.83 -13.20 0.83
N VAL A 53 -12.11 -13.27 0.53
CA VAL A 53 -13.11 -12.28 0.95
C VAL A 53 -13.95 -12.91 2.06
N ALA A 54 -14.09 -12.21 3.16
CA ALA A 54 -14.88 -12.61 4.31
C ALA A 54 -16.30 -12.06 4.19
N TYR A 55 -17.29 -12.92 4.33
CA TYR A 55 -18.71 -12.57 4.24
C TYR A 55 -19.45 -12.88 5.54
N ASP A 56 -20.23 -11.90 5.99
CA ASP A 56 -21.35 -12.16 6.91
C ASP A 56 -22.60 -12.31 6.06
N GLN A 57 -23.08 -13.55 5.93
CA GLN A 57 -24.14 -13.95 4.99
C GLN A 57 -23.74 -13.63 3.53
N LYS A 58 -24.24 -12.52 2.97
CA LYS A 58 -23.96 -12.04 1.61
C LYS A 58 -23.19 -10.72 1.59
N THR A 59 -22.94 -10.13 2.74
CA THR A 59 -22.28 -8.83 2.86
C THR A 59 -20.79 -9.04 3.03
N PRO A 60 -19.93 -8.49 2.15
CA PRO A 60 -18.50 -8.52 2.35
C PRO A 60 -18.13 -7.69 3.59
N ARG A 61 -17.28 -8.23 4.45
CA ARG A 61 -16.85 -7.63 5.72
C ARG A 61 -15.36 -7.46 5.83
N GLY A 62 -14.61 -8.13 4.99
CA GLY A 62 -13.16 -8.04 5.01
C GLY A 62 -12.53 -8.81 3.88
N PHE A 63 -11.24 -8.65 3.73
CA PHE A 63 -10.45 -9.37 2.74
C PHE A 63 -8.99 -9.51 3.20
N VAL A 64 -8.32 -10.48 2.64
CA VAL A 64 -6.87 -10.67 2.74
C VAL A 64 -6.34 -11.04 1.37
N GLU A 65 -5.20 -10.46 0.99
CA GLU A 65 -4.56 -10.67 -0.30
C GLU A 65 -3.09 -11.02 -0.14
N TYR A 66 -2.61 -11.96 -0.94
CA TYR A 66 -1.21 -12.34 -1.03
C TYR A 66 -0.86 -12.76 -2.45
N ALA A 67 0.40 -12.67 -2.82
CA ALA A 67 0.87 -13.03 -4.15
C ALA A 67 2.22 -13.75 -4.06
N PRO A 68 2.59 -14.56 -5.09
CA PRO A 68 3.98 -15.01 -5.23
C PRO A 68 4.95 -13.85 -5.10
N ALA A 69 6.08 -14.05 -4.45
CA ALA A 69 7.04 -12.97 -4.19
C ALA A 69 7.59 -12.31 -5.46
N ASP A 70 7.64 -13.05 -6.57
CA ASP A 70 8.04 -12.55 -7.88
C ASP A 70 6.95 -11.73 -8.59
N VAL A 71 5.72 -11.78 -8.12
CA VAL A 71 4.57 -11.00 -8.61
C VAL A 71 4.25 -9.81 -7.72
N ALA A 72 4.52 -9.93 -6.41
CA ALA A 72 4.20 -8.91 -5.41
C ALA A 72 4.88 -7.57 -5.74
N PRO A 73 4.15 -6.41 -5.70
CA PRO A 73 4.73 -5.10 -6.01
C PRO A 73 5.54 -4.54 -4.82
N PHE A 74 6.41 -5.37 -4.26
CA PHE A 74 7.32 -5.04 -3.16
C PHE A 74 8.75 -5.44 -3.51
N PRO A 75 9.76 -4.72 -3.03
CA PRO A 75 11.17 -5.06 -3.25
C PRO A 75 11.62 -6.17 -2.29
N ILE A 76 10.90 -7.29 -2.27
CA ILE A 76 11.16 -8.45 -1.40
C ILE A 76 11.66 -9.61 -2.25
N GLU A 77 12.84 -10.14 -1.91
CA GLU A 77 13.37 -11.38 -2.47
C GLU A 77 12.99 -12.53 -1.53
N ALA A 78 12.15 -13.45 -2.00
CA ALA A 78 11.69 -14.62 -1.26
C ALA A 78 11.35 -15.76 -2.22
N PRO A 79 12.36 -16.49 -2.74
CA PRO A 79 12.14 -17.53 -3.75
C PRO A 79 11.17 -18.62 -3.27
N GLY A 80 10.13 -18.90 -4.06
CA GLY A 80 9.12 -19.90 -3.75
C GLY A 80 8.15 -19.54 -2.62
N ALA A 81 8.27 -18.36 -2.04
CA ALA A 81 7.36 -17.85 -1.02
C ALA A 81 6.29 -16.93 -1.62
N CYS A 82 5.29 -16.60 -0.81
CA CYS A 82 4.35 -15.53 -1.10
C CYS A 82 4.57 -14.31 -0.18
N VAL A 83 4.00 -13.17 -0.58
CA VAL A 83 4.01 -11.93 0.19
C VAL A 83 2.57 -11.56 0.52
N LEU A 84 2.29 -11.30 1.80
CA LEU A 84 1.03 -10.74 2.27
C LEU A 84 0.94 -9.29 1.78
N LEU A 85 -0.05 -9.00 0.91
CA LEU A 85 -0.18 -7.70 0.25
C LEU A 85 -1.05 -6.74 1.04
N CYS A 86 -2.22 -7.19 1.44
CA CYS A 86 -3.21 -6.39 2.12
C CYS A 86 -4.16 -7.27 2.92
N PHE A 87 -4.67 -6.73 4.02
CA PHE A 87 -5.80 -7.28 4.74
C PHE A 87 -6.57 -6.15 5.42
N HIS A 88 -7.85 -6.32 5.57
CA HIS A 88 -8.70 -5.36 6.26
C HIS A 88 -10.02 -5.99 6.68
N TRP A 89 -10.49 -5.65 7.87
CA TRP A 89 -11.82 -5.97 8.37
C TRP A 89 -12.68 -4.70 8.46
N ALA A 90 -13.79 -4.65 7.72
CA ALA A 90 -14.69 -3.49 7.65
C ALA A 90 -15.93 -3.64 8.55
N GLY A 91 -16.01 -4.69 9.35
CA GLY A 91 -17.19 -4.99 10.16
C GLY A 91 -17.30 -4.21 11.47
N THR A 92 -16.19 -3.68 11.97
CA THR A 92 -16.09 -2.99 13.25
C THR A 92 -15.08 -1.85 13.17
N GLN A 93 -15.05 -0.97 14.18
CA GLN A 93 -14.03 0.08 14.26
C GLN A 93 -12.66 -0.54 14.60
N PRO A 94 -11.55 0.06 14.14
CA PRO A 94 -10.21 -0.46 14.37
C PRO A 94 -9.83 -0.64 15.86
N GLU A 95 -10.42 0.17 16.74
CA GLU A 95 -10.19 0.12 18.19
C GLU A 95 -10.98 -1.00 18.88
N ASP A 96 -11.92 -1.64 18.19
CA ASP A 96 -12.70 -2.74 18.72
C ASP A 96 -11.82 -4.00 18.81
N PRO A 97 -11.72 -4.66 19.98
CA PRO A 97 -10.99 -5.94 20.09
C PRO A 97 -11.47 -7.01 19.10
N GLN A 98 -12.73 -6.97 18.68
CA GLN A 98 -13.29 -7.86 17.66
C GLN A 98 -12.67 -7.60 16.29
N HIS A 99 -12.30 -6.36 15.97
CA HIS A 99 -11.65 -6.02 14.70
C HIS A 99 -10.35 -6.82 14.49
N LEU A 100 -9.42 -6.72 15.44
CA LEU A 100 -8.17 -7.46 15.40
C LEU A 100 -8.38 -8.99 15.41
N ALA A 101 -9.39 -9.46 16.14
CA ALA A 101 -9.71 -10.89 16.16
C ALA A 101 -10.19 -11.41 14.81
N GLU A 102 -10.96 -10.61 14.06
CA GLU A 102 -11.40 -11.00 12.70
C GLU A 102 -10.27 -10.87 11.68
N GLU A 103 -9.43 -9.84 11.78
CA GLU A 103 -8.22 -9.74 10.95
C GLU A 103 -7.29 -10.93 11.15
N ARG A 104 -7.06 -11.33 12.42
CA ARG A 104 -6.30 -12.54 12.75
C ARG A 104 -6.86 -13.77 12.04
N ARG A 105 -8.18 -14.03 12.13
CA ARG A 105 -8.82 -15.18 11.49
C ARG A 105 -8.68 -15.18 9.97
N MET A 106 -8.78 -14.00 9.35
CA MET A 106 -8.57 -13.87 7.90
C MET A 106 -7.13 -14.20 7.51
N ILE A 107 -6.15 -13.70 8.27
CA ILE A 107 -4.73 -13.99 8.01
C ILE A 107 -4.45 -15.48 8.25
N GLU A 108 -4.97 -16.09 9.33
CA GLU A 108 -4.88 -17.54 9.58
C GLU A 108 -5.44 -18.35 8.41
N ALA A 109 -6.59 -17.96 7.86
CA ALA A 109 -7.19 -18.62 6.70
C ALA A 109 -6.30 -18.47 5.44
N ALA A 110 -5.69 -17.29 5.23
CA ALA A 110 -4.75 -17.07 4.12
C ALA A 110 -3.45 -17.87 4.29
N ILE A 111 -2.93 -17.97 5.52
CA ILE A 111 -1.77 -18.82 5.84
C ILE A 111 -2.08 -20.29 5.51
N ALA A 112 -3.24 -20.79 5.92
CA ALA A 112 -3.66 -22.17 5.66
C ALA A 112 -3.79 -22.47 4.16
N ASP A 113 -4.29 -21.52 3.38
CA ASP A 113 -4.38 -21.63 1.92
C ASP A 113 -2.99 -21.57 1.28
N ALA A 114 -2.17 -20.62 1.65
CA ALA A 114 -0.82 -20.40 1.12
C ALA A 114 0.14 -21.57 1.44
N HIS A 115 -0.02 -22.22 2.58
CA HIS A 115 0.81 -23.35 3.02
C HIS A 115 0.78 -24.54 2.05
N GLN A 116 -0.27 -24.67 1.24
CA GLN A 116 -0.39 -25.77 0.28
C GLN A 116 0.57 -25.63 -0.89
N GLU A 117 1.00 -24.43 -1.23
CA GLU A 117 1.75 -24.15 -2.47
C GLU A 117 3.10 -23.48 -2.22
N PHE A 118 3.18 -22.58 -1.23
CA PHE A 118 4.38 -21.78 -0.99
C PHE A 118 5.30 -22.38 0.08
N THR A 119 6.54 -21.93 0.09
CA THR A 119 7.55 -22.35 1.09
C THR A 119 7.47 -21.54 2.38
N GLY A 120 6.80 -20.38 2.34
CA GLY A 120 6.58 -19.47 3.45
C GLY A 120 5.83 -18.24 3.02
N MET A 121 5.51 -17.37 3.98
CA MET A 121 4.87 -16.07 3.74
C MET A 121 5.72 -14.94 4.32
N ALA A 122 6.08 -13.98 3.49
CA ALA A 122 6.68 -12.73 3.93
C ALA A 122 5.61 -11.65 4.11
N ALA A 123 5.84 -10.71 5.01
CA ALA A 123 4.97 -9.56 5.20
C ALA A 123 5.78 -8.31 5.56
N LEU A 124 5.31 -7.15 5.15
CA LEU A 124 5.78 -5.89 5.71
C LEU A 124 4.86 -5.50 6.86
N GLY A 125 5.41 -5.48 8.07
CA GLY A 125 4.71 -5.02 9.26
C GLY A 125 5.08 -3.59 9.60
N TRP A 126 4.15 -2.85 10.18
CA TRP A 126 4.37 -1.48 10.62
C TRP A 126 4.20 -1.34 12.13
N ASN A 127 5.03 -0.51 12.73
CA ASN A 127 4.89 -0.17 14.15
C ASN A 127 3.72 0.80 14.37
N HIS A 128 2.52 0.31 14.08
CA HIS A 128 1.25 1.02 14.17
C HIS A 128 0.17 0.10 14.72
N PRO A 129 -0.75 0.59 15.58
CA PRO A 129 -1.73 -0.27 16.24
C PRO A 129 -2.78 -0.88 15.31
N THR A 130 -3.08 -0.26 14.17
CA THR A 130 -4.19 -0.66 13.30
C THR A 130 -3.81 -0.84 11.82
N HIS A 131 -2.56 -0.53 11.43
CA HIS A 131 -2.09 -0.65 10.05
C HIS A 131 -0.96 -1.67 9.99
N TYR A 132 -1.27 -2.87 9.51
CA TYR A 132 -0.32 -3.99 9.40
C TYR A 132 0.50 -4.18 10.70
N PRO A 133 -0.18 -4.35 11.87
CA PRO A 133 0.51 -4.28 13.14
C PRO A 133 1.53 -5.41 13.26
N ILE A 134 2.79 -5.07 13.52
CA ILE A 134 3.87 -6.04 13.76
C ILE A 134 3.46 -7.02 14.86
N VAL A 135 2.81 -6.51 15.93
CA VAL A 135 2.36 -7.32 17.06
C VAL A 135 1.40 -8.42 16.62
N LEU A 136 0.38 -8.09 15.81
CA LEU A 136 -0.59 -9.06 15.29
C LEU A 136 0.10 -10.15 14.46
N LEU A 137 1.02 -9.76 13.57
CA LEU A 137 1.75 -10.70 12.73
C LEU A 137 2.69 -11.60 13.55
N CYS A 138 3.37 -11.03 14.55
CA CYS A 138 4.21 -11.82 15.47
C CYS A 138 3.39 -12.83 16.31
N GLU A 139 2.17 -12.48 16.71
CA GLU A 139 1.25 -13.41 17.37
C GLU A 139 0.79 -14.55 16.46
N LEU A 140 0.87 -14.37 15.14
CA LEU A 140 0.65 -15.39 14.10
C LEU A 140 1.94 -16.13 13.72
N ALA A 141 2.95 -16.10 14.60
CA ALA A 141 4.24 -16.77 14.45
C ALA A 141 5.14 -16.20 13.32
N PHE A 142 4.82 -15.05 12.75
CA PHE A 142 5.81 -14.35 11.94
C PHE A 142 6.96 -13.88 12.83
N ARG A 143 8.19 -14.00 12.34
CA ARG A 143 9.38 -13.47 13.02
C ARG A 143 9.99 -12.34 12.20
N GLU A 144 10.54 -11.37 12.88
CA GLU A 144 11.25 -10.28 12.25
C GLU A 144 12.59 -10.77 11.68
N VAL A 145 12.88 -10.46 10.43
CA VAL A 145 14.13 -10.82 9.75
C VAL A 145 14.93 -9.60 9.31
N ALA A 146 14.28 -8.46 9.11
CA ALA A 146 14.94 -7.19 8.85
C ALA A 146 14.05 -6.02 9.32
N ARG A 147 14.67 -4.86 9.58
CA ARG A 147 13.96 -3.64 10.00
C ARG A 147 14.53 -2.41 9.30
N ASP A 148 13.63 -1.56 8.86
CA ASP A 148 13.91 -0.19 8.41
C ASP A 148 12.78 0.69 8.98
N GLU A 149 13.04 1.28 10.17
CA GLU A 149 12.00 1.96 10.95
C GLU A 149 11.17 2.95 10.11
N PRO A 150 9.84 2.94 10.24
CA PRO A 150 9.00 2.19 11.20
C PRO A 150 8.52 0.81 10.72
N ILE A 151 9.15 0.24 9.69
CA ILE A 151 8.73 -0.97 8.98
C ILE A 151 9.64 -2.13 9.34
N ALA A 152 9.06 -3.33 9.46
CA ALA A 152 9.79 -4.57 9.60
C ALA A 152 9.42 -5.56 8.48
N LEU A 153 10.41 -6.25 7.95
CA LEU A 153 10.19 -7.45 7.15
C LEU A 153 9.99 -8.62 8.10
N LEU A 154 8.84 -9.24 7.98
CA LEU A 154 8.41 -10.37 8.79
C LEU A 154 8.36 -11.64 7.93
N TRP A 155 8.67 -12.78 8.53
CA TRP A 155 8.75 -14.06 7.85
C TRP A 155 8.08 -15.18 8.64
N LEU A 156 7.23 -15.93 7.96
CA LEU A 156 6.63 -17.17 8.45
C LEU A 156 7.03 -18.32 7.51
N PRO A 157 8.05 -19.13 7.85
CA PRO A 157 8.39 -20.31 7.07
C PRO A 157 7.32 -21.39 7.21
N PHE A 158 6.96 -22.06 6.12
CA PHE A 158 6.04 -23.19 6.12
C PHE A 158 6.77 -24.54 6.13
N ARG A 159 8.08 -24.52 5.89
CA ARG A 159 8.95 -25.70 5.86
C ARG A 159 10.28 -25.38 6.50
N ASP A 160 10.95 -26.39 7.03
CA ASP A 160 12.31 -26.26 7.55
C ASP A 160 13.32 -26.03 6.43
N GLY A 161 14.38 -25.27 6.73
CA GLY A 161 15.50 -25.03 5.84
C GLY A 161 15.21 -24.09 4.67
N VAL A 162 14.10 -23.36 4.69
CA VAL A 162 13.78 -22.35 3.68
C VAL A 162 14.59 -21.08 3.93
N GLU A 163 15.11 -20.50 2.86
CA GLU A 163 15.83 -19.22 2.90
C GLU A 163 14.93 -18.09 3.39
N GLU A 164 15.49 -17.24 4.23
CA GLU A 164 14.78 -16.06 4.74
C GLU A 164 14.65 -15.00 3.63
N PRO A 165 13.53 -14.28 3.60
CA PRO A 165 13.37 -13.19 2.65
C PRO A 165 14.34 -12.04 2.95
N THR A 166 14.71 -11.32 1.89
CA THR A 166 15.52 -10.11 1.99
C THR A 166 14.82 -8.92 1.32
N LEU A 167 15.21 -7.71 1.72
CA LEU A 167 14.75 -6.48 1.05
C LEU A 167 15.78 -6.07 0.01
N ALA A 168 15.33 -5.83 -1.22
CA ALA A 168 16.16 -5.17 -2.21
C ALA A 168 16.50 -3.74 -1.74
N ARG A 169 17.74 -3.31 -2.01
CA ARG A 169 18.18 -1.97 -1.62
C ARG A 169 17.48 -0.92 -2.47
N PRO A 170 16.93 0.14 -1.86
CA PRO A 170 16.31 1.24 -2.59
C PRO A 170 17.29 1.87 -3.59
N GLN A 171 16.84 1.98 -4.85
CA GLN A 171 17.63 2.60 -5.92
C GLN A 171 17.19 4.03 -6.21
N PHE A 172 15.93 4.35 -5.97
CA PHE A 172 15.36 5.66 -6.21
C PHE A 172 16.01 6.73 -5.35
N ARG A 173 16.23 7.90 -5.95
CA ARG A 173 16.69 9.10 -5.24
C ARG A 173 15.75 10.26 -5.54
N PRO A 174 15.11 10.83 -4.52
CA PRO A 174 14.23 11.98 -4.68
C PRO A 174 15.00 13.19 -5.21
N ARG A 175 14.33 13.98 -6.04
CA ARG A 175 14.92 15.19 -6.63
C ARG A 175 14.91 16.36 -5.64
N ASP A 176 15.94 17.19 -5.70
CA ASP A 176 15.97 18.51 -5.07
C ASP A 176 16.25 19.58 -6.14
N LEU A 177 15.28 20.45 -6.38
CA LEU A 177 15.38 21.53 -7.36
C LEU A 177 15.33 22.93 -6.72
N ARG A 178 15.50 23.03 -5.40
CA ARG A 178 15.46 24.33 -4.67
C ARG A 178 16.40 25.35 -5.25
N ALA A 179 17.61 24.96 -5.61
CA ALA A 179 18.60 25.86 -6.22
C ALA A 179 18.15 26.47 -7.56
N ARG A 180 17.14 25.88 -8.21
CA ARG A 180 16.53 26.35 -9.46
C ARG A 180 15.27 27.20 -9.22
N GLY A 181 14.88 27.44 -7.97
CA GLY A 181 13.63 28.09 -7.62
C GLY A 181 12.38 27.25 -7.93
N VAL A 182 12.54 25.93 -7.98
CA VAL A 182 11.46 24.97 -8.33
C VAL A 182 11.22 24.01 -7.16
N LEU A 183 9.96 23.72 -6.86
CA LEU A 183 9.54 22.67 -5.97
C LEU A 183 9.44 21.36 -6.76
N ALA A 184 10.38 20.44 -6.53
CA ALA A 184 10.25 19.08 -7.03
C ALA A 184 9.28 18.28 -6.12
N ILE A 185 8.29 17.65 -6.71
CA ILE A 185 7.40 16.71 -6.04
C ILE A 185 7.61 15.35 -6.70
N ASP A 186 8.11 14.38 -5.94
CA ASP A 186 8.22 12.99 -6.34
C ASP A 186 7.22 12.18 -5.52
N GLN A 187 6.29 11.50 -6.20
CA GLN A 187 5.24 10.72 -5.55
C GLN A 187 5.12 9.34 -6.16
N ALA A 188 5.21 8.29 -5.35
CA ALA A 188 4.83 6.95 -5.75
C ALA A 188 3.35 6.70 -5.54
N TRP A 189 2.78 5.85 -6.40
CA TRP A 189 1.42 5.37 -6.26
C TRP A 189 1.28 3.99 -6.92
N SER A 190 0.26 3.25 -6.50
CA SER A 190 -0.07 1.95 -7.07
C SER A 190 -1.56 1.85 -7.35
N ALA A 191 -1.92 1.20 -8.45
CA ALA A 191 -3.30 0.86 -8.76
C ALA A 191 -3.86 -0.24 -7.85
N ARG A 192 -3.03 -0.90 -7.04
CA ARG A 192 -3.43 -1.87 -6.04
C ARG A 192 -4.41 -1.29 -5.01
N CYS A 193 -4.15 -0.07 -4.58
CA CYS A 193 -4.87 0.55 -3.46
C CYS A 193 -5.70 1.76 -3.93
N PRO A 194 -7.01 1.79 -3.66
CA PRO A 194 -7.88 2.91 -4.03
C PRO A 194 -7.44 4.23 -3.39
N TYR A 195 -6.90 4.21 -2.17
CA TYR A 195 -6.30 5.39 -1.53
C TYR A 195 -5.10 5.90 -2.31
N SER A 196 -4.22 5.01 -2.74
CA SER A 196 -3.02 5.39 -3.50
C SER A 196 -3.39 6.09 -4.81
N VAL A 197 -4.38 5.57 -5.53
CA VAL A 197 -4.94 6.21 -6.74
C VAL A 197 -5.53 7.58 -6.41
N HIS A 198 -6.33 7.67 -5.33
CA HIS A 198 -6.93 8.92 -4.88
C HIS A 198 -5.88 9.99 -4.56
N PHE A 199 -4.86 9.66 -3.78
CA PHE A 199 -3.81 10.60 -3.40
C PHE A 199 -3.00 11.07 -4.61
N ALA A 200 -2.73 10.20 -5.57
CA ALA A 200 -2.06 10.58 -6.80
C ALA A 200 -2.88 11.58 -7.64
N GLU A 201 -4.19 11.34 -7.79
CA GLU A 201 -5.09 12.26 -8.49
C GLU A 201 -5.22 13.60 -7.75
N ARG A 202 -5.36 13.53 -6.43
CA ARG A 202 -5.46 14.72 -5.59
C ARG A 202 -4.21 15.60 -5.69
N MET A 203 -3.02 15.01 -5.66
CA MET A 203 -1.77 15.75 -5.85
C MET A 203 -1.75 16.48 -7.19
N ARG A 204 -2.12 15.81 -8.29
CA ARG A 204 -2.24 16.45 -9.61
C ARG A 204 -3.19 17.65 -9.59
N ASN A 205 -4.35 17.49 -8.95
CA ASN A 205 -5.35 18.56 -8.86
C ASN A 205 -4.83 19.75 -8.03
N VAL A 206 -4.16 19.49 -6.92
CA VAL A 206 -3.56 20.56 -6.09
C VAL A 206 -2.50 21.32 -6.88
N VAL A 207 -1.61 20.61 -7.55
CA VAL A 207 -0.53 21.25 -8.35
C VAL A 207 -1.11 22.02 -9.52
N SER A 208 -2.07 21.44 -10.26
CA SER A 208 -2.65 22.12 -11.44
C SER A 208 -3.44 23.37 -11.08
N ALA A 209 -4.01 23.44 -9.87
CA ALA A 209 -4.75 24.59 -9.37
C ALA A 209 -3.86 25.64 -8.65
N HIS A 210 -2.56 25.35 -8.47
CA HIS A 210 -1.67 26.26 -7.77
C HIS A 210 -1.37 27.52 -8.63
N PRO A 211 -1.40 28.75 -8.06
CA PRO A 211 -1.13 29.97 -8.82
C PRO A 211 0.28 29.99 -9.46
N ASP A 212 1.29 29.47 -8.75
CA ASP A 212 2.68 29.37 -9.21
C ASP A 212 3.03 27.96 -9.73
N ARG A 213 2.11 27.31 -10.46
CA ARG A 213 2.28 25.92 -10.93
C ARG A 213 3.52 25.72 -11.80
N GLU A 214 3.98 26.75 -12.50
CA GLU A 214 5.20 26.73 -13.32
C GLU A 214 6.47 26.57 -12.48
N ARG A 215 6.40 26.83 -11.19
CA ARG A 215 7.48 26.59 -10.21
C ARG A 215 7.37 25.23 -9.52
N ILE A 216 6.49 24.36 -9.98
CA ILE A 216 6.28 23.02 -9.40
C ILE A 216 6.54 21.97 -10.48
N ASP A 217 7.50 21.09 -10.26
CA ASP A 217 7.78 19.91 -11.11
C ASP A 217 7.29 18.64 -10.42
N LEU A 218 6.05 18.25 -10.70
CA LEU A 218 5.45 17.02 -10.21
C LEU A 218 5.83 15.83 -11.10
N ARG A 219 6.43 14.81 -10.48
CA ARG A 219 6.59 13.47 -11.10
C ARG A 219 5.91 12.41 -10.27
N GLN A 220 5.12 11.61 -10.94
CA GLN A 220 4.42 10.48 -10.32
C GLN A 220 4.94 9.17 -10.89
N TYR A 221 5.28 8.25 -10.00
CA TYR A 221 5.88 6.96 -10.30
C TYR A 221 4.87 5.87 -9.94
N ARG A 222 4.47 5.09 -10.94
CA ARG A 222 3.56 3.97 -10.74
C ARG A 222 4.35 2.73 -10.34
N ILE A 223 3.93 2.08 -9.24
CA ILE A 223 4.56 0.87 -8.69
C ILE A 223 3.49 -0.21 -8.58
N ASP A 224 3.32 -0.97 -9.64
CA ASP A 224 2.30 -2.02 -9.76
C ASP A 224 2.89 -3.43 -9.85
N THR A 225 4.20 -3.53 -10.07
CA THR A 225 4.93 -4.77 -10.27
C THR A 225 6.18 -4.81 -9.41
N ARG A 226 6.71 -6.01 -9.20
CA ARG A 226 7.97 -6.20 -8.48
C ARG A 226 9.13 -5.42 -9.13
N GLY A 227 9.29 -5.52 -10.46
CA GLY A 227 10.37 -4.82 -11.15
C GLY A 227 10.27 -3.29 -11.05
N GLU A 228 9.07 -2.73 -10.95
CA GLU A 228 8.88 -1.31 -10.66
C GLU A 228 9.25 -0.99 -9.21
N ALA A 229 8.87 -1.83 -8.25
CA ALA A 229 9.24 -1.67 -6.86
C ALA A 229 10.77 -1.69 -6.68
N GLU A 230 11.48 -2.66 -7.23
CA GLU A 230 12.93 -2.76 -7.16
C GLU A 230 13.64 -1.53 -7.74
N ARG A 231 13.13 -0.97 -8.84
CA ARG A 231 13.72 0.19 -9.52
C ARG A 231 13.35 1.54 -8.89
N LEU A 232 12.09 1.66 -8.43
CA LEU A 232 11.51 2.92 -7.99
C LEU A 232 11.31 2.99 -6.47
N ALA A 233 11.61 1.92 -5.75
CA ALA A 233 11.50 1.91 -4.31
C ALA A 233 12.42 2.97 -3.69
N ALA A 234 11.85 3.90 -2.96
CA ALA A 234 12.58 4.81 -2.09
C ALA A 234 12.69 4.24 -0.68
N SER A 235 11.73 3.41 -0.31
CA SER A 235 11.70 2.61 0.91
C SER A 235 11.05 1.25 0.63
N PRO A 236 11.18 0.26 1.51
CA PRO A 236 10.45 -1.01 1.37
C PRO A 236 8.93 -0.86 1.29
N TRP A 237 8.41 0.28 1.73
CA TRP A 237 6.99 0.59 1.85
C TRP A 237 6.49 1.50 0.71
N ASP A 238 6.55 1.04 -0.51
CA ASP A 238 6.56 1.93 -1.67
C ASP A 238 5.26 2.41 -2.27
N TRP A 239 4.14 1.98 -1.76
CA TRP A 239 2.87 2.31 -2.40
C TRP A 239 2.29 3.69 -2.06
N GLY A 240 3.09 4.59 -1.52
CA GLY A 240 2.56 5.90 -1.15
C GLY A 240 3.57 6.93 -0.67
N TRP A 241 4.86 6.74 -0.92
CA TRP A 241 5.84 7.75 -0.55
C TRP A 241 5.67 9.03 -1.37
N THR A 242 5.95 10.16 -0.74
CA THR A 242 5.97 11.48 -1.37
C THR A 242 7.13 12.28 -0.83
N TYR A 243 7.92 12.86 -1.74
CA TYR A 243 9.04 13.74 -1.42
C TYR A 243 8.80 15.12 -1.97
N LEU A 244 9.08 16.15 -1.17
CA LEU A 244 9.12 17.54 -1.58
C LEU A 244 10.56 18.05 -1.50
N ASN A 245 11.21 18.25 -2.65
CA ASN A 245 12.62 18.61 -2.74
C ASN A 245 13.51 17.70 -1.89
N GLY A 246 13.35 16.40 -2.02
CA GLY A 246 14.15 15.39 -1.35
C GLY A 246 13.76 15.08 0.11
N GLU A 247 12.83 15.81 0.68
CA GLU A 247 12.33 15.58 2.03
C GLU A 247 11.06 14.74 1.98
N GLU A 248 11.06 13.60 2.67
CA GLU A 248 9.90 12.71 2.75
C GLU A 248 8.78 13.35 3.56
N ILE A 249 7.56 13.20 3.05
CA ILE A 249 6.34 13.64 3.72
C ILE A 249 5.42 12.46 3.89
N SER A 250 5.09 12.15 5.14
CA SER A 250 4.15 11.09 5.46
C SER A 250 2.74 11.43 4.96
N LEU A 251 2.17 10.55 4.14
CA LEU A 251 0.79 10.68 3.66
C LEU A 251 -0.24 10.75 4.79
N PHE A 252 0.06 10.12 5.93
CA PHE A 252 -0.83 10.08 7.09
C PHE A 252 -0.84 11.37 7.91
N GLN A 253 0.15 12.25 7.72
CA GLN A 253 0.20 13.53 8.41
C GLN A 253 -0.61 14.62 7.68
N TYR A 254 -0.92 14.42 6.40
CA TYR A 254 -1.51 15.44 5.55
C TYR A 254 -2.86 14.98 4.98
N GLY A 255 -3.92 15.24 5.73
CA GLY A 255 -5.30 15.15 5.22
C GLY A 255 -5.68 16.42 4.45
N GLY A 256 -6.49 16.26 3.43
CA GLY A 256 -7.28 17.31 2.78
C GLY A 256 -6.56 18.58 2.36
N ASP A 257 -6.82 19.64 3.07
CA ASP A 257 -6.34 20.99 2.72
C ASP A 257 -4.89 21.23 3.11
N THR A 258 -4.33 20.43 4.01
CA THR A 258 -2.93 20.53 4.45
C THR A 258 -1.90 20.36 3.31
N TRP A 259 -2.22 19.59 2.26
CA TRP A 259 -1.39 19.50 1.07
C TRP A 259 -1.23 20.84 0.34
N ARG A 260 -2.34 21.59 0.19
CA ARG A 260 -2.33 22.90 -0.46
C ARG A 260 -1.47 23.89 0.33
N GLU A 261 -1.67 23.92 1.64
CA GLU A 261 -0.94 24.80 2.55
C GLU A 261 0.57 24.47 2.55
N GLU A 262 0.94 23.19 2.62
CA GLU A 262 2.34 22.79 2.62
C GLU A 262 3.04 23.08 1.29
N ILE A 263 2.40 22.80 0.16
CA ILE A 263 2.92 23.13 -1.16
C ILE A 263 3.06 24.66 -1.30
N ALA A 264 2.06 25.43 -0.93
CA ALA A 264 2.11 26.89 -0.98
C ALA A 264 3.23 27.46 -0.11
N ARG A 265 3.36 26.96 1.13
CA ARG A 265 4.45 27.35 2.04
C ARG A 265 5.84 27.06 1.44
N ARG A 266 6.02 25.89 0.82
CA ARG A 266 7.29 25.51 0.20
C ARG A 266 7.60 26.32 -1.03
N VAL A 267 6.62 26.57 -1.89
CA VAL A 267 6.79 27.44 -3.08
C VAL A 267 7.16 28.86 -2.67
N ALA A 268 6.52 29.42 -1.64
CA ALA A 268 6.83 30.75 -1.12
C ALA A 268 8.26 30.85 -0.54
N SER A 269 8.82 29.77 -0.03
CA SER A 269 10.18 29.73 0.52
C SER A 269 11.29 29.53 -0.53
N LEU A 270 10.95 29.32 -1.81
CA LEU A 270 11.94 29.12 -2.87
C LEU A 270 12.66 30.42 -3.25
N PRO A 271 13.95 30.34 -3.65
CA PRO A 271 14.68 31.51 -4.18
C PRO A 271 13.94 32.15 -5.35
N GLY A 272 13.94 33.48 -5.43
CA GLY A 272 13.28 34.24 -6.50
C GLY A 272 11.77 34.41 -6.34
N SER A 273 11.17 33.98 -5.22
CA SER A 273 9.85 34.43 -4.82
C SER A 273 9.94 35.89 -4.37
N SER A 274 9.62 36.81 -5.28
CA SER A 274 9.34 38.19 -4.86
C SER A 274 8.06 38.11 -4.03
N ALA A 275 8.18 38.34 -2.71
CA ALA A 275 7.01 38.62 -1.89
C ALA A 275 6.35 39.88 -2.49
N ALA A 276 5.19 39.70 -3.12
CA ALA A 276 4.32 40.78 -3.57
C ALA A 276 3.48 41.27 -2.39
#